data_ad8f7944ebf5d7211ba2d04656f650d6
#
_entry.id   ad8f7944ebf5d7211ba2d04656f650d6
#
_cell.length_a   1.000
_cell.length_b   1.000
_cell.length_c   1.000
_cell.angle_alpha   90.00
_cell.angle_beta   90.00
_cell.angle_gamma   90.00
#
_symmetry.space_group_name_H-M   'P 1'
#
loop_
_entity.id
_entity.type
_entity.pdbx_description
1 polymer ?
#
loop_
_entity_poly.entity_id
_entity_poly.type
_entity_poly.pdbx_seq_one_letter_code
_entity_poly.pdbx_strand_id
1 'polypeptide(L)'
;MRKRVKNSFLIVLFIIVFVISAMISINITGSAPQKLLMVEWNDSVGTIYKDLSYENQNNNKYDLYIPEGLDKSKNQQLILFIHGGSFNSGSKEDGDLWSKYYASRGYITATLDYTLQMQGLDADLNLMDQEIWNCVAAILAECERLGYKVTEMATSGVSAGGTLAMNYAYKHADTSPIPVRFVFQLSAPADFEPKDWGLLMKVNRIKTELDFVELMTGEKLTDAMMESGQYMPYIDAISPARLVNQNSVPTLSGYGLRDHCVPSELKYLLFDAFEQYGVPYDYIEFPNSNHGMYSDLDKMQEFLAMTLEYCETYFSKE
;
A
#
# COMPACT_ATOMS: atom_id res chain seq x y z
N MET A 1 -50.13 -26.44 5.79
CA MET A 1 -49.59 -25.49 4.76
C MET A 1 -49.45 -24.08 5.28
N ARG A 2 -50.43 -23.41 5.88
CA ARG A 2 -50.33 -21.97 6.32
C ARG A 2 -49.18 -21.64 7.29
N LYS A 3 -48.78 -22.53 8.21
CA LYS A 3 -47.64 -22.28 9.15
C LYS A 3 -46.27 -22.25 8.45
N ARG A 4 -46.04 -23.12 7.44
CA ARG A 4 -44.76 -23.16 6.68
C ARG A 4 -44.58 -21.89 5.81
N VAL A 5 -45.65 -21.44 5.18
CA VAL A 5 -45.62 -20.23 4.37
C VAL A 5 -45.32 -18.98 5.20
N LYS A 6 -45.89 -18.88 6.43
CA LYS A 6 -45.58 -17.76 7.36
C LYS A 6 -44.09 -17.76 7.80
N ASN A 7 -43.54 -18.94 8.09
CA ASN A 7 -42.13 -19.04 8.49
C ASN A 7 -41.19 -18.66 7.32
N SER A 8 -41.47 -19.11 6.10
CA SER A 8 -40.68 -18.75 4.92
C SER A 8 -40.75 -17.23 4.63
N PHE A 9 -41.93 -16.62 4.79
CA PHE A 9 -42.08 -15.17 4.63
C PHE A 9 -41.28 -14.38 5.69
N LEU A 10 -41.29 -14.82 6.94
CA LEU A 10 -40.52 -14.18 8.03
C LEU A 10 -39.01 -14.34 7.83
N ILE A 11 -38.55 -15.46 7.31
CA ILE A 11 -37.11 -15.69 6.99
C ILE A 11 -36.68 -14.76 5.85
N VAL A 12 -37.48 -14.65 4.79
CA VAL A 12 -37.19 -13.74 3.66
C VAL A 12 -37.20 -12.28 4.11
N LEU A 13 -38.18 -11.89 4.93
CA LEU A 13 -38.24 -10.54 5.49
C LEU A 13 -37.03 -10.24 6.39
N PHE A 14 -36.60 -11.19 7.22
CA PHE A 14 -35.40 -11.06 8.06
C PHE A 14 -34.15 -10.88 7.20
N ILE A 15 -33.97 -11.70 6.14
CA ILE A 15 -32.85 -11.56 5.21
C ILE A 15 -32.85 -10.20 4.53
N ILE A 16 -34.02 -9.73 4.06
CA ILE A 16 -34.15 -8.41 3.42
C ILE A 16 -33.78 -7.28 4.40
N VAL A 17 -34.32 -7.32 5.62
CA VAL A 17 -34.03 -6.33 6.67
C VAL A 17 -32.54 -6.37 7.06
N PHE A 18 -31.96 -7.58 7.17
CA PHE A 18 -30.54 -7.75 7.46
C PHE A 18 -29.65 -7.17 6.36
N VAL A 19 -29.96 -7.47 5.08
CA VAL A 19 -29.23 -6.92 3.92
C VAL A 19 -29.38 -5.41 3.84
N ILE A 20 -30.59 -4.87 4.04
CA ILE A 20 -30.83 -3.42 4.06
C ILE A 20 -30.08 -2.77 5.24
N SER A 21 -30.12 -3.37 6.43
CA SER A 21 -29.38 -2.88 7.61
C SER A 21 -27.88 -2.93 7.40
N ALA A 22 -27.38 -3.98 6.77
CA ALA A 22 -25.96 -4.11 6.41
C ALA A 22 -25.55 -3.05 5.38
N MET A 23 -26.37 -2.83 4.33
CA MET A 23 -26.14 -1.76 3.34
C MET A 23 -26.22 -0.36 3.95
N ILE A 24 -27.20 -0.11 4.84
CA ILE A 24 -27.31 1.15 5.58
C ILE A 24 -26.11 1.33 6.51
N SER A 25 -25.71 0.28 7.22
CA SER A 25 -24.53 0.30 8.09
C SER A 25 -23.27 0.62 7.28
N ILE A 26 -23.05 -0.03 6.15
CA ILE A 26 -21.92 0.26 5.25
C ILE A 26 -21.96 1.69 4.73
N ASN A 27 -23.12 2.23 4.37
CA ASN A 27 -23.26 3.61 3.92
C ASN A 27 -23.16 4.65 5.05
N ILE A 28 -23.66 4.35 6.25
CA ILE A 28 -23.60 5.27 7.41
C ILE A 28 -22.23 5.20 8.10
N THR A 29 -21.64 4.01 8.16
CA THR A 29 -20.30 3.79 8.72
C THR A 29 -19.22 4.02 7.71
N GLY A 30 -19.56 4.39 6.44
CA GLY A 30 -18.60 4.56 5.34
C GLY A 30 -17.21 4.73 5.91
N SER A 31 -16.29 3.85 5.60
CA SER A 31 -15.12 3.54 6.45
C SER A 31 -14.51 4.80 7.04
N ALA A 32 -14.21 4.81 8.32
CA ALA A 32 -13.66 5.98 9.01
C ALA A 32 -12.51 6.64 8.23
N PRO A 33 -11.56 5.88 7.61
CA PRO A 33 -10.55 6.44 6.73
C PRO A 33 -11.12 7.22 5.54
N GLN A 34 -12.16 6.71 4.88
CA GLN A 34 -12.74 7.39 3.72
C GLN A 34 -13.28 8.77 4.05
N LYS A 35 -13.92 8.94 5.20
CA LYS A 35 -14.46 10.26 5.61
C LYS A 35 -13.35 11.29 5.86
N LEU A 36 -12.23 10.87 6.41
CA LEU A 36 -11.10 11.75 6.70
C LEU A 36 -10.31 12.12 5.45
N LEU A 37 -10.26 11.22 4.47
CA LEU A 37 -9.57 11.42 3.20
C LEU A 37 -10.44 12.14 2.16
N MET A 38 -11.76 12.28 2.41
CA MET A 38 -12.65 12.91 1.43
C MET A 38 -12.28 14.38 1.21
N VAL A 39 -12.02 14.71 -0.04
CA VAL A 39 -11.81 16.07 -0.52
C VAL A 39 -12.84 16.34 -1.62
N GLU A 40 -13.54 17.44 -1.55
CA GLU A 40 -14.39 17.90 -2.65
C GLU A 40 -13.48 18.39 -3.78
N TRP A 41 -13.27 17.49 -4.74
CA TRP A 41 -12.33 17.72 -5.83
C TRP A 41 -12.97 18.48 -6.98
N ASN A 42 -12.32 19.57 -7.41
CA ASN A 42 -12.70 20.37 -8.55
C ASN A 42 -11.46 21.10 -9.10
N ASP A 43 -11.61 21.82 -10.18
CA ASP A 43 -10.50 22.51 -10.89
C ASP A 43 -9.76 23.56 -10.02
N SER A 44 -10.37 24.05 -8.94
CA SER A 44 -9.68 24.96 -8.00
C SER A 44 -8.80 24.22 -6.98
N VAL A 45 -8.89 22.91 -6.90
CA VAL A 45 -8.04 22.07 -6.04
C VAL A 45 -6.87 21.49 -6.84
N GLY A 46 -7.12 21.08 -8.08
CA GLY A 46 -6.07 20.54 -8.93
C GLY A 46 -6.58 19.80 -10.16
N THR A 47 -5.68 19.33 -10.96
CA THR A 47 -5.94 18.56 -12.19
C THR A 47 -5.53 17.10 -11.98
N ILE A 48 -6.36 16.18 -12.48
CA ILE A 48 -6.04 14.74 -12.51
C ILE A 48 -5.80 14.31 -13.95
N TYR A 49 -4.60 13.80 -14.21
CA TYR A 49 -4.23 13.15 -15.46
C TYR A 49 -4.41 11.64 -15.27
N LYS A 50 -5.42 11.07 -15.92
CA LYS A 50 -5.80 9.67 -15.75
C LYS A 50 -5.24 8.76 -16.82
N ASP A 51 -5.06 7.48 -16.45
CA ASP A 51 -4.72 6.39 -17.35
C ASP A 51 -3.44 6.62 -18.18
N LEU A 52 -2.49 7.37 -17.60
CA LEU A 52 -1.17 7.54 -18.21
C LEU A 52 -0.43 6.20 -18.23
N SER A 53 0.26 5.90 -19.33
CA SER A 53 1.02 4.66 -19.48
C SER A 53 2.46 4.86 -19.03
N TYR A 54 3.01 3.89 -18.29
CA TYR A 54 4.44 3.87 -17.98
C TYR A 54 5.18 2.70 -18.64
N GLU A 55 4.44 1.70 -19.12
CA GLU A 55 4.94 0.60 -19.94
C GLU A 55 3.94 0.21 -21.03
N ASN A 56 4.43 -0.49 -22.06
CA ASN A 56 3.59 -1.01 -23.13
C ASN A 56 3.05 -2.43 -22.86
N GLN A 57 3.47 -3.03 -21.73
CA GLN A 57 3.10 -4.38 -21.33
C GLN A 57 2.10 -4.33 -20.16
N ASN A 58 1.29 -5.39 -20.03
CA ASN A 58 0.41 -5.64 -18.89
C ASN A 58 -0.59 -4.53 -18.55
N ASN A 59 -0.83 -3.58 -19.48
CA ASN A 59 -1.72 -2.43 -19.27
C ASN A 59 -1.35 -1.56 -18.06
N ASN A 60 -0.05 -1.44 -17.77
CA ASN A 60 0.48 -0.68 -16.64
C ASN A 60 0.19 0.81 -16.78
N LYS A 61 -0.68 1.31 -15.89
CA LYS A 61 -1.19 2.67 -15.88
C LYS A 61 -0.91 3.36 -14.55
N TYR A 62 -0.92 4.69 -14.58
CA TYR A 62 -0.93 5.50 -13.37
C TYR A 62 -1.85 6.71 -13.55
N ASP A 63 -2.31 7.24 -12.43
CA ASP A 63 -3.00 8.52 -12.36
C ASP A 63 -2.10 9.52 -11.63
N LEU A 64 -2.01 10.75 -12.18
CA LEU A 64 -1.19 11.82 -11.64
C LEU A 64 -2.10 12.98 -11.22
N TYR A 65 -1.92 13.47 -10.01
CA TYR A 65 -2.69 14.56 -9.40
C TYR A 65 -1.77 15.75 -9.17
N ILE A 66 -2.05 16.85 -9.87
CA ILE A 66 -1.28 18.10 -9.77
C ILE A 66 -2.13 19.13 -9.04
N PRO A 67 -1.71 19.62 -7.86
CA PRO A 67 -2.37 20.72 -7.16
C PRO A 67 -2.47 21.97 -8.01
N GLU A 68 -3.59 22.70 -7.87
CA GLU A 68 -3.70 24.03 -8.50
C GLU A 68 -2.78 25.03 -7.80
N GLY A 69 -2.22 25.95 -8.57
CA GLY A 69 -1.41 27.07 -8.05
C GLY A 69 0.02 26.69 -7.62
N LEU A 70 0.52 25.50 -7.96
CA LEU A 70 1.94 25.17 -7.71
C LEU A 70 2.88 26.10 -8.47
N ASP A 71 3.87 26.62 -7.75
CA ASP A 71 4.92 27.47 -8.33
C ASP A 71 5.91 26.60 -9.14
N LYS A 72 5.84 26.73 -10.48
CA LYS A 72 6.71 25.98 -11.40
C LYS A 72 8.20 26.36 -11.32
N SER A 73 8.53 27.46 -10.65
CA SER A 73 9.92 27.87 -10.44
C SER A 73 10.60 27.14 -9.28
N LYS A 74 9.79 26.46 -8.43
CA LYS A 74 10.26 25.73 -7.24
C LYS A 74 10.36 24.25 -7.49
N ASN A 75 11.19 23.58 -6.67
CA ASN A 75 11.21 22.13 -6.60
C ASN A 75 9.90 21.62 -5.99
N GLN A 76 9.42 20.50 -6.49
CA GLN A 76 8.19 19.85 -6.03
C GLN A 76 8.50 18.51 -5.40
N GLN A 77 7.60 18.04 -4.54
CA GLN A 77 7.67 16.74 -3.88
C GLN A 77 6.57 15.83 -4.41
N LEU A 78 6.88 14.54 -4.55
CA LEU A 78 5.97 13.51 -4.98
C LEU A 78 5.59 12.60 -3.79
N ILE A 79 4.31 12.30 -3.62
CA ILE A 79 3.85 11.19 -2.78
C ILE A 79 3.26 10.13 -3.71
N LEU A 80 3.89 8.97 -3.77
CA LEU A 80 3.44 7.83 -4.56
C LEU A 80 2.67 6.86 -3.68
N PHE A 81 1.38 6.64 -4.00
CA PHE A 81 0.55 5.66 -3.32
C PHE A 81 0.46 4.36 -4.11
N ILE A 82 0.68 3.23 -3.44
CA ILE A 82 0.67 1.88 -4.01
C ILE A 82 -0.50 1.12 -3.39
N HIS A 83 -1.40 0.59 -4.23
CA HIS A 83 -2.61 -0.07 -3.77
C HIS A 83 -2.34 -1.44 -3.13
N GLY A 84 -3.21 -1.86 -2.22
CA GLY A 84 -3.22 -3.19 -1.62
C GLY A 84 -3.89 -4.24 -2.50
N GLY A 85 -4.31 -5.36 -1.87
CA GLY A 85 -5.06 -6.41 -2.55
C GLY A 85 -4.29 -7.73 -2.65
N SER A 86 -3.46 -8.06 -1.65
CA SER A 86 -2.72 -9.34 -1.56
C SER A 86 -1.89 -9.66 -2.80
N PHE A 87 -1.39 -8.65 -3.50
CA PHE A 87 -0.63 -8.74 -4.76
C PHE A 87 -1.40 -9.35 -5.95
N ASN A 88 -2.66 -9.69 -5.79
CA ASN A 88 -3.49 -10.39 -6.79
C ASN A 88 -4.79 -9.68 -7.16
N SER A 89 -5.06 -8.53 -6.55
CA SER A 89 -6.25 -7.70 -6.77
C SER A 89 -5.96 -6.23 -6.45
N GLY A 90 -6.95 -5.36 -6.70
CA GLY A 90 -6.81 -3.92 -6.52
C GLY A 90 -6.44 -3.21 -7.80
N SER A 91 -6.41 -1.91 -7.75
CA SER A 91 -6.04 -1.04 -8.86
C SER A 91 -5.63 0.35 -8.37
N LYS A 92 -5.10 1.18 -9.27
CA LYS A 92 -4.72 2.57 -8.97
C LYS A 92 -5.89 3.41 -8.42
N GLU A 93 -7.14 3.05 -8.74
CA GLU A 93 -8.34 3.73 -8.23
C GLU A 93 -8.46 3.63 -6.70
N ASP A 94 -7.91 2.59 -6.08
CA ASP A 94 -7.90 2.43 -4.61
C ASP A 94 -7.07 3.53 -3.92
N GLY A 95 -6.15 4.17 -4.65
CA GLY A 95 -5.34 5.28 -4.20
C GLY A 95 -5.96 6.67 -4.41
N ASP A 96 -7.12 6.79 -5.07
CA ASP A 96 -7.72 8.07 -5.45
C ASP A 96 -7.97 9.01 -4.25
N LEU A 97 -8.54 8.49 -3.16
CA LEU A 97 -8.80 9.29 -1.96
C LEU A 97 -7.49 9.78 -1.29
N TRP A 98 -6.49 8.91 -1.20
CA TRP A 98 -5.19 9.24 -0.64
C TRP A 98 -4.49 10.30 -1.49
N SER A 99 -4.47 10.11 -2.80
CA SER A 99 -3.86 11.05 -3.75
C SER A 99 -4.54 12.42 -3.69
N LYS A 100 -5.85 12.49 -3.68
CA LYS A 100 -6.60 13.75 -3.52
C LYS A 100 -6.32 14.44 -2.18
N TYR A 101 -6.24 13.66 -1.11
CA TYR A 101 -5.97 14.19 0.23
C TYR A 101 -4.63 14.92 0.29
N TYR A 102 -3.54 14.33 -0.21
CA TYR A 102 -2.24 14.97 -0.20
C TYR A 102 -2.09 16.02 -1.30
N ALA A 103 -2.72 15.84 -2.46
CA ALA A 103 -2.72 16.86 -3.50
C ALA A 103 -3.43 18.13 -3.04
N SER A 104 -4.55 18.04 -2.32
CA SER A 104 -5.20 19.22 -1.73
C SER A 104 -4.36 19.96 -0.69
N ARG A 105 -3.22 19.40 -0.30
CA ARG A 105 -2.24 19.99 0.63
C ARG A 105 -0.96 20.45 -0.05
N GLY A 106 -0.95 20.47 -1.39
CA GLY A 106 0.11 21.04 -2.19
C GLY A 106 1.19 20.07 -2.65
N TYR A 107 1.04 18.76 -2.43
CA TYR A 107 1.98 17.75 -2.93
C TYR A 107 1.53 17.21 -4.28
N ILE A 108 2.46 17.03 -5.22
CA ILE A 108 2.17 16.20 -6.41
C ILE A 108 1.98 14.76 -5.92
N THR A 109 0.93 14.10 -6.39
CA THR A 109 0.67 12.71 -5.98
C THR A 109 0.40 11.83 -7.18
N ALA A 110 0.69 10.55 -7.04
CA ALA A 110 0.36 9.56 -8.06
C ALA A 110 -0.06 8.24 -7.42
N THR A 111 -0.81 7.46 -8.18
CA THR A 111 -1.15 6.08 -7.87
C THR A 111 -1.02 5.24 -9.13
N LEU A 112 -0.62 3.98 -9.01
CA LEU A 112 -0.28 3.13 -10.15
C LEU A 112 -0.97 1.76 -10.08
N ASP A 113 -1.17 1.16 -11.25
CA ASP A 113 -1.40 -0.27 -11.42
C ASP A 113 -0.04 -0.97 -11.53
N TYR A 114 0.12 -2.09 -10.89
CA TYR A 114 1.23 -3.02 -11.08
C TYR A 114 0.69 -4.38 -11.50
N THR A 115 1.53 -5.23 -12.12
CA THR A 115 1.12 -6.55 -12.61
C THR A 115 0.72 -7.45 -11.45
N LEU A 116 -0.54 -7.90 -11.44
CA LEU A 116 -1.10 -8.71 -10.37
C LEU A 116 -0.76 -10.19 -10.56
N GLN A 117 -0.48 -10.88 -9.45
CA GLN A 117 -0.31 -12.33 -9.43
C GLN A 117 -1.58 -13.06 -9.89
N MET A 118 -1.45 -14.31 -10.35
CA MET A 118 -2.58 -15.18 -10.69
C MET A 118 -3.47 -14.72 -11.86
N GLN A 119 -3.07 -13.70 -12.60
CA GLN A 119 -3.76 -13.29 -13.84
C GLN A 119 -3.24 -13.99 -15.10
N GLY A 120 -2.57 -15.13 -14.92
CA GLY A 120 -1.90 -15.86 -16.02
C GLY A 120 -0.58 -15.24 -16.45
N LEU A 121 -0.04 -14.33 -15.63
CA LEU A 121 1.25 -13.68 -15.79
C LEU A 121 2.19 -14.17 -14.68
N ASP A 122 3.47 -14.30 -15.02
CA ASP A 122 4.51 -14.59 -14.04
C ASP A 122 4.85 -13.27 -13.30
N ALA A 123 4.03 -12.94 -12.30
CA ALA A 123 4.18 -11.73 -11.49
C ALA A 123 4.64 -12.11 -10.07
N ASP A 124 5.68 -11.47 -9.63
CA ASP A 124 6.26 -11.59 -8.29
C ASP A 124 6.62 -10.21 -7.74
N LEU A 125 7.11 -10.14 -6.51
CA LEU A 125 7.42 -8.87 -5.87
C LEU A 125 8.63 -8.16 -6.50
N ASN A 126 9.53 -8.86 -7.17
CA ASN A 126 10.66 -8.23 -7.85
C ASN A 126 10.21 -7.56 -9.15
N LEU A 127 9.29 -8.19 -9.90
CA LEU A 127 8.67 -7.56 -11.07
C LEU A 127 7.91 -6.29 -10.66
N MET A 128 7.08 -6.36 -9.60
CA MET A 128 6.32 -5.22 -9.09
C MET A 128 7.25 -4.07 -8.64
N ASP A 129 8.38 -4.37 -8.01
CA ASP A 129 9.40 -3.39 -7.62
C ASP A 129 10.00 -2.67 -8.86
N GLN A 130 10.31 -3.42 -9.93
CA GLN A 130 10.79 -2.86 -11.19
C GLN A 130 9.72 -1.99 -11.88
N GLU A 131 8.46 -2.41 -11.85
CA GLU A 131 7.34 -1.66 -12.40
C GLU A 131 7.13 -0.32 -11.66
N ILE A 132 7.29 -0.32 -10.33
CA ILE A 132 7.26 0.93 -9.54
C ILE A 132 8.40 1.86 -9.99
N TRP A 133 9.60 1.33 -10.20
CA TRP A 133 10.74 2.12 -10.72
C TRP A 133 10.41 2.77 -12.06
N ASN A 134 9.87 2.00 -13.00
CA ASN A 134 9.50 2.46 -14.33
C ASN A 134 8.38 3.50 -14.27
N CYS A 135 7.42 3.31 -13.37
CA CYS A 135 6.35 4.27 -13.12
C CYS A 135 6.88 5.61 -12.57
N VAL A 136 7.80 5.57 -11.61
CA VAL A 136 8.45 6.80 -11.08
C VAL A 136 9.14 7.57 -12.19
N ALA A 137 9.89 6.88 -13.06
CA ALA A 137 10.56 7.53 -14.18
C ALA A 137 9.55 8.17 -15.15
N ALA A 138 8.42 7.52 -15.42
CA ALA A 138 7.37 8.06 -16.28
C ALA A 138 6.65 9.25 -15.63
N ILE A 139 6.38 9.21 -14.33
CA ILE A 139 5.82 10.34 -13.57
C ILE A 139 6.72 11.57 -13.69
N LEU A 140 8.02 11.38 -13.52
CA LEU A 140 8.98 12.50 -13.63
C LEU A 140 8.99 13.12 -15.02
N ALA A 141 9.00 12.29 -16.06
CA ALA A 141 8.97 12.76 -17.45
C ALA A 141 7.68 13.56 -17.74
N GLU A 142 6.54 13.09 -17.21
CA GLU A 142 5.26 13.79 -17.36
C GLU A 142 5.23 15.10 -16.57
N CYS A 143 5.73 15.11 -15.31
CA CYS A 143 5.85 16.33 -14.52
C CYS A 143 6.74 17.37 -15.23
N GLU A 144 7.89 16.97 -15.79
CA GLU A 144 8.77 17.83 -16.57
C GLU A 144 8.07 18.39 -17.81
N ARG A 145 7.32 17.54 -18.55
CA ARG A 145 6.51 17.95 -19.70
C ARG A 145 5.45 19.02 -19.33
N LEU A 146 4.89 18.90 -18.12
CA LEU A 146 3.93 19.87 -17.55
C LEU A 146 4.60 21.12 -16.97
N GLY A 147 5.94 21.14 -16.92
CA GLY A 147 6.76 22.25 -16.43
C GLY A 147 7.01 22.22 -14.92
N TYR A 148 6.83 21.08 -14.24
CA TYR A 148 7.15 20.92 -12.84
C TYR A 148 8.45 20.15 -12.65
N LYS A 149 9.29 20.61 -11.74
CA LYS A 149 10.54 19.95 -11.36
C LYS A 149 10.33 19.18 -10.05
N VAL A 150 10.12 17.88 -10.13
CA VAL A 150 10.03 16.99 -8.94
C VAL A 150 11.42 16.53 -8.56
N THR A 151 11.82 16.67 -7.30
CA THR A 151 13.20 16.42 -6.85
C THR A 151 13.35 15.39 -5.77
N GLU A 152 12.26 15.02 -5.11
CA GLU A 152 12.26 14.04 -4.03
C GLU A 152 10.86 13.44 -3.86
N MET A 153 10.78 12.27 -3.23
CA MET A 153 9.52 11.59 -3.06
C MET A 153 9.39 10.90 -1.69
N ALA A 154 8.15 10.62 -1.33
CA ALA A 154 7.78 9.61 -0.35
C ALA A 154 6.99 8.48 -1.03
N THR A 155 7.15 7.26 -0.56
CA THR A 155 6.31 6.14 -0.97
C THR A 155 5.29 5.81 0.11
N SER A 156 4.13 5.34 -0.29
CA SER A 156 3.09 4.95 0.65
C SER A 156 2.22 3.82 0.11
N GLY A 157 1.53 3.15 1.00
CA GLY A 157 0.58 2.13 0.59
C GLY A 157 -0.10 1.43 1.76
N VAL A 158 -1.07 0.59 1.41
CA VAL A 158 -1.85 -0.20 2.37
C VAL A 158 -1.66 -1.68 2.06
N SER A 159 -1.51 -2.54 3.11
CA SER A 159 -1.42 -3.99 2.92
C SER A 159 -0.27 -4.35 1.96
N ALA A 160 -0.52 -5.15 0.93
CA ALA A 160 0.46 -5.49 -0.10
C ALA A 160 1.18 -4.26 -0.69
N GLY A 161 0.44 -3.17 -0.94
CA GLY A 161 1.03 -1.91 -1.42
C GLY A 161 1.96 -1.25 -0.40
N GLY A 162 1.68 -1.38 0.89
CA GLY A 162 2.57 -0.91 1.94
C GLY A 162 3.89 -1.70 1.99
N THR A 163 3.83 -3.01 1.76
CA THR A 163 5.04 -3.84 1.56
C THR A 163 5.86 -3.36 0.38
N LEU A 164 5.22 -3.17 -0.78
CA LEU A 164 5.90 -2.69 -1.99
C LEU A 164 6.50 -1.30 -1.78
N ALA A 165 5.78 -0.41 -1.08
CA ALA A 165 6.26 0.93 -0.75
C ALA A 165 7.52 0.89 0.14
N MET A 166 7.55 0.02 1.16
CA MET A 166 8.72 -0.17 2.03
C MET A 166 9.88 -0.83 1.27
N ASN A 167 9.60 -1.90 0.51
CA ASN A 167 10.64 -2.59 -0.28
C ASN A 167 11.33 -1.62 -1.24
N TYR A 168 10.54 -0.84 -1.99
CA TYR A 168 11.07 0.18 -2.89
C TYR A 168 11.91 1.21 -2.15
N ALA A 169 11.39 1.75 -1.04
CA ALA A 169 12.07 2.77 -0.25
C ALA A 169 13.39 2.28 0.33
N TYR A 170 13.48 1.04 0.82
CA TYR A 170 14.69 0.51 1.44
C TYR A 170 15.73 0.03 0.44
N LYS A 171 15.29 -0.48 -0.71
CA LYS A 171 16.20 -0.90 -1.78
C LYS A 171 16.76 0.30 -2.56
N HIS A 172 15.94 1.33 -2.75
CA HIS A 172 16.17 2.35 -3.78
C HIS A 172 16.23 3.77 -3.22
N ALA A 173 16.46 3.97 -1.92
CA ALA A 173 16.46 5.30 -1.28
C ALA A 173 17.19 6.37 -2.09
N ASP A 174 18.43 6.07 -2.51
CA ASP A 174 19.30 6.98 -3.26
C ASP A 174 19.51 6.57 -4.73
N THR A 175 19.04 5.38 -5.13
CA THR A 175 19.21 4.88 -6.50
C THR A 175 17.98 5.03 -7.36
N SER A 176 16.81 5.30 -6.78
CA SER A 176 15.57 5.67 -7.47
C SER A 176 15.81 6.89 -8.39
N PRO A 177 15.01 7.07 -9.45
CA PRO A 177 15.10 8.25 -10.33
C PRO A 177 15.11 9.59 -9.59
N ILE A 178 14.48 9.65 -8.41
CA ILE A 178 14.62 10.74 -7.42
C ILE A 178 14.76 10.15 -6.02
N PRO A 179 15.44 10.80 -5.06
CA PRO A 179 15.59 10.29 -3.71
C PRO A 179 14.26 10.03 -3.02
N VAL A 180 14.12 8.87 -2.39
CA VAL A 180 13.02 8.59 -1.45
C VAL A 180 13.42 9.11 -0.08
N ARG A 181 12.59 9.96 0.54
CA ARG A 181 12.88 10.63 1.81
C ARG A 181 12.30 9.92 3.01
N PHE A 182 11.15 9.30 2.86
CA PHE A 182 10.48 8.51 3.90
C PHE A 182 9.42 7.60 3.28
N VAL A 183 8.91 6.69 4.08
CA VAL A 183 7.77 5.83 3.70
C VAL A 183 6.73 5.85 4.82
N PHE A 184 5.44 5.77 4.46
CA PHE A 184 4.36 5.55 5.40
C PHE A 184 3.39 4.49 4.91
N GLN A 185 2.92 3.63 5.82
CA GLN A 185 2.12 2.48 5.45
C GLN A 185 1.07 2.10 6.50
N LEU A 186 0.03 1.40 6.07
CA LEU A 186 -0.99 0.80 6.91
C LEU A 186 -1.08 -0.71 6.67
N SER A 187 -1.05 -1.51 7.73
CA SER A 187 -1.26 -2.97 7.73
C SER A 187 -0.36 -3.76 6.77
N ALA A 188 0.83 -3.27 6.48
CA ALA A 188 1.71 -3.96 5.54
C ALA A 188 2.34 -5.21 6.16
N PRO A 189 2.38 -6.35 5.41
CA PRO A 189 3.30 -7.44 5.70
C PRO A 189 4.74 -6.97 5.81
N ALA A 190 5.41 -7.29 6.92
CA ALA A 190 6.81 -6.91 7.15
C ALA A 190 7.81 -8.04 6.84
N ASP A 191 7.37 -9.28 6.79
CA ASP A 191 8.19 -10.46 6.52
C ASP A 191 7.41 -11.53 5.75
N PHE A 192 8.10 -12.35 4.97
CA PHE A 192 7.52 -13.40 4.13
C PHE A 192 8.07 -14.80 4.44
N GLU A 193 8.53 -15.05 5.66
CA GLU A 193 8.89 -16.40 6.08
C GLU A 193 7.67 -17.33 5.93
N PRO A 194 7.73 -18.41 5.13
CA PRO A 194 6.55 -19.22 4.79
C PRO A 194 5.76 -19.76 5.98
N LYS A 195 6.44 -20.11 7.08
CA LYS A 195 5.82 -20.64 8.31
C LYS A 195 4.75 -19.73 8.91
N ASP A 196 4.84 -18.41 8.68
CA ASP A 196 3.94 -17.41 9.27
C ASP A 196 2.68 -17.19 8.41
N TRP A 197 2.65 -17.74 7.18
CA TRP A 197 1.61 -17.48 6.19
C TRP A 197 0.62 -18.63 5.95
N GLY A 198 0.57 -19.62 6.84
CA GLY A 198 -0.27 -20.81 6.67
C GLY A 198 -1.76 -20.53 6.42
N LEU A 199 -2.33 -19.47 7.03
CA LEU A 199 -3.71 -19.07 6.79
C LEU A 199 -3.89 -18.47 5.39
N LEU A 200 -3.02 -17.57 4.97
CA LEU A 200 -3.04 -16.95 3.65
C LEU A 200 -2.87 -18.02 2.55
N MET A 201 -1.92 -18.93 2.73
CA MET A 201 -1.69 -20.04 1.81
C MET A 201 -2.96 -20.88 1.65
N LYS A 202 -3.62 -21.23 2.76
CA LYS A 202 -4.87 -22.00 2.73
C LYS A 202 -5.99 -21.27 2.00
N VAL A 203 -6.20 -19.98 2.26
CA VAL A 203 -7.25 -19.17 1.63
C VAL A 203 -7.02 -19.04 0.13
N ASN A 204 -5.77 -18.84 -0.29
CA ASN A 204 -5.39 -18.69 -1.70
C ASN A 204 -5.09 -20.03 -2.40
N ARG A 205 -5.33 -21.17 -1.71
CA ARG A 205 -5.10 -22.53 -2.24
C ARG A 205 -3.64 -22.80 -2.66
N ILE A 206 -2.71 -22.12 -2.03
CA ILE A 206 -1.26 -22.40 -2.16
C ILE A 206 -0.99 -23.66 -1.34
N LYS A 207 -0.43 -24.70 -1.98
CA LYS A 207 -0.41 -26.05 -1.39
C LYS A 207 0.80 -26.27 -0.48
N THR A 208 1.93 -25.69 -0.82
CA THR A 208 3.20 -25.93 -0.12
C THR A 208 3.91 -24.61 0.17
N GLU A 209 4.82 -24.60 1.12
CA GLU A 209 5.71 -23.47 1.37
C GLU A 209 6.59 -23.16 0.16
N LEU A 210 7.00 -24.18 -0.60
CA LEU A 210 7.72 -24.02 -1.84
C LEU A 210 6.89 -23.23 -2.86
N ASP A 211 5.62 -23.62 -3.10
CA ASP A 211 4.73 -22.89 -4.00
C ASP A 211 4.55 -21.41 -3.56
N PHE A 212 4.54 -21.16 -2.24
CA PHE A 212 4.45 -19.82 -1.69
C PHE A 212 5.70 -18.98 -2.01
N VAL A 213 6.89 -19.54 -1.75
CA VAL A 213 8.14 -18.83 -2.01
C VAL A 213 8.31 -18.56 -3.51
N GLU A 214 8.05 -19.57 -4.37
CA GLU A 214 8.09 -19.39 -5.83
C GLU A 214 7.12 -18.28 -6.30
N LEU A 215 5.88 -18.26 -5.77
CA LEU A 215 4.89 -17.24 -6.11
C LEU A 215 5.34 -15.83 -5.71
N MET A 216 5.94 -15.69 -4.52
CA MET A 216 6.31 -14.38 -4.00
C MET A 216 7.61 -13.84 -4.61
N THR A 217 8.54 -14.72 -4.96
CA THR A 217 9.89 -14.34 -5.39
C THR A 217 10.15 -14.47 -6.89
N GLY A 218 9.32 -15.23 -7.61
CA GLY A 218 9.53 -15.59 -9.02
C GLY A 218 10.60 -16.67 -9.25
N GLU A 219 11.29 -17.10 -8.21
CA GLU A 219 12.39 -18.06 -8.29
C GLU A 219 11.87 -19.50 -8.41
N LYS A 220 12.62 -20.33 -9.12
CA LYS A 220 12.34 -21.77 -9.22
C LYS A 220 13.17 -22.54 -8.20
N LEU A 221 12.47 -23.16 -7.26
CA LEU A 221 13.07 -23.81 -6.12
C LEU A 221 12.86 -25.33 -6.15
N THR A 222 13.61 -26.05 -5.34
CA THR A 222 13.45 -27.48 -5.10
C THR A 222 13.20 -27.78 -3.63
N ASP A 223 12.60 -28.92 -3.32
CA ASP A 223 12.41 -29.35 -1.92
C ASP A 223 13.74 -29.36 -1.15
N ALA A 224 14.84 -29.78 -1.78
CA ALA A 224 16.16 -29.77 -1.16
C ALA A 224 16.65 -28.35 -0.81
N MET A 225 16.33 -27.33 -1.62
CA MET A 225 16.63 -25.92 -1.29
C MET A 225 15.77 -25.43 -0.13
N MET A 226 14.51 -25.86 -0.07
CA MET A 226 13.63 -25.54 1.08
C MET A 226 14.14 -26.19 2.36
N GLU A 227 14.45 -27.48 2.35
CA GLU A 227 14.97 -28.24 3.50
C GLU A 227 16.32 -27.71 4.00
N SER A 228 17.19 -27.25 3.10
CA SER A 228 18.52 -26.71 3.45
C SER A 228 18.55 -25.23 3.80
N GLY A 229 17.42 -24.51 3.69
CA GLY A 229 17.33 -23.07 3.93
C GLY A 229 17.93 -22.19 2.82
N GLN A 230 18.29 -22.77 1.67
CA GLN A 230 18.83 -22.04 0.53
C GLN A 230 17.82 -21.08 -0.14
N TYR A 231 16.53 -21.15 0.23
CA TYR A 231 15.50 -20.21 -0.20
C TYR A 231 15.55 -18.86 0.53
N MET A 232 16.17 -18.81 1.70
CA MET A 232 16.16 -17.61 2.58
C MET A 232 16.62 -16.32 1.90
N PRO A 233 17.69 -16.28 1.10
CA PRO A 233 18.12 -15.06 0.42
C PRO A 233 17.04 -14.45 -0.49
N TYR A 234 16.18 -15.28 -1.08
CA TYR A 234 15.08 -14.78 -1.91
C TYR A 234 13.95 -14.15 -1.06
N ILE A 235 13.67 -14.73 0.11
CA ILE A 235 12.74 -14.14 1.09
C ILE A 235 13.32 -12.85 1.66
N ASP A 236 14.62 -12.81 1.97
CA ASP A 236 15.30 -11.60 2.45
C ASP A 236 15.16 -10.44 1.46
N ALA A 237 15.23 -10.72 0.16
CA ALA A 237 15.14 -9.72 -0.89
C ALA A 237 13.74 -9.08 -1.06
N ILE A 238 12.69 -9.68 -0.50
CA ILE A 238 11.30 -9.20 -0.64
C ILE A 238 10.63 -8.83 0.69
N SER A 239 11.30 -9.05 1.82
CA SER A 239 10.77 -8.83 3.18
C SER A 239 11.22 -7.49 3.73
N PRO A 240 10.33 -6.50 3.94
CA PRO A 240 10.72 -5.18 4.45
C PRO A 240 11.60 -5.23 5.69
N ALA A 241 11.25 -6.03 6.70
CA ALA A 241 12.03 -6.15 7.94
C ALA A 241 13.47 -6.62 7.72
N ARG A 242 13.72 -7.41 6.66
CA ARG A 242 15.05 -7.95 6.31
C ARG A 242 15.83 -7.03 5.39
N LEU A 243 15.14 -6.10 4.71
CA LEU A 243 15.75 -5.07 3.86
C LEU A 243 16.23 -3.86 4.65
N VAL A 244 15.73 -3.65 5.87
CA VAL A 244 16.15 -2.54 6.72
C VAL A 244 17.67 -2.59 6.96
N ASN A 245 18.31 -1.46 6.76
CA ASN A 245 19.73 -1.27 7.00
C ASN A 245 19.99 0.19 7.44
N GLN A 246 21.22 0.53 7.73
CA GLN A 246 21.61 1.86 8.21
C GLN A 246 21.31 3.03 7.27
N ASN A 247 21.02 2.76 5.99
CA ASN A 247 20.66 3.74 4.97
C ASN A 247 19.16 3.79 4.70
N SER A 248 18.36 2.97 5.40
CA SER A 248 16.91 2.96 5.23
C SER A 248 16.29 4.27 5.67
N VAL A 249 15.26 4.68 4.94
CA VAL A 249 14.57 5.95 5.19
C VAL A 249 13.64 5.88 6.41
N PRO A 250 13.34 7.02 7.05
CA PRO A 250 12.35 7.09 8.11
C PRO A 250 11.01 6.47 7.73
N THR A 251 10.37 5.78 8.66
CA THR A 251 9.17 5.00 8.39
C THR A 251 8.07 5.29 9.41
N LEU A 252 6.85 5.64 8.91
CA LEU A 252 5.65 5.71 9.72
C LEU A 252 4.76 4.50 9.44
N SER A 253 4.40 3.75 10.46
CA SER A 253 3.61 2.52 10.35
C SER A 253 2.30 2.61 11.12
N GLY A 254 1.22 2.04 10.56
CA GLY A 254 -0.04 1.87 11.27
C GLY A 254 -0.51 0.42 11.21
N TYR A 255 -0.92 -0.14 12.37
CA TYR A 255 -1.35 -1.53 12.46
C TYR A 255 -2.62 -1.71 13.30
N GLY A 256 -3.58 -2.48 12.80
CA GLY A 256 -4.77 -2.88 13.54
C GLY A 256 -4.47 -4.04 14.50
N LEU A 257 -4.82 -3.88 15.78
CA LEU A 257 -4.60 -4.94 16.77
C LEU A 257 -5.54 -6.14 16.61
N ARG A 258 -6.58 -6.01 15.78
CA ARG A 258 -7.52 -7.09 15.44
C ARG A 258 -7.36 -7.53 13.98
N ASP A 259 -6.18 -7.30 13.40
CA ASP A 259 -5.87 -7.77 12.06
C ASP A 259 -5.75 -9.31 12.06
N HIS A 260 -6.49 -9.94 11.15
CA HIS A 260 -6.48 -11.39 10.92
C HIS A 260 -5.99 -11.75 9.50
N CYS A 261 -5.64 -10.74 8.70
CA CYS A 261 -5.11 -10.93 7.34
C CYS A 261 -3.59 -11.01 7.36
N VAL A 262 -2.96 -10.11 8.11
CA VAL A 262 -1.52 -10.07 8.30
C VAL A 262 -1.19 -10.48 9.73
N PRO A 263 -0.29 -11.45 9.95
CA PRO A 263 0.14 -11.82 11.29
C PRO A 263 0.68 -10.60 12.06
N SER A 264 0.05 -10.30 13.19
CA SER A 264 0.32 -9.05 13.93
C SER A 264 1.73 -8.98 14.51
N GLU A 265 2.36 -10.12 14.69
CA GLU A 265 3.70 -10.28 15.22
C GLU A 265 4.78 -9.82 14.25
N LEU A 266 4.51 -9.86 12.94
CA LEU A 266 5.49 -9.48 11.90
C LEU A 266 5.93 -8.01 12.01
N LYS A 267 5.08 -7.11 12.55
CA LYS A 267 5.44 -5.72 12.79
C LYS A 267 6.64 -5.57 13.73
N TYR A 268 6.78 -6.47 14.71
CA TYR A 268 7.88 -6.41 15.67
C TYR A 268 9.23 -6.75 15.01
N LEU A 269 9.25 -7.64 14.01
CA LEU A 269 10.46 -7.88 13.22
C LEU A 269 10.93 -6.60 12.52
N LEU A 270 9.99 -5.80 12.02
CA LEU A 270 10.29 -4.51 11.40
C LEU A 270 10.82 -3.51 12.43
N PHE A 271 10.17 -3.40 13.59
CA PHE A 271 10.60 -2.48 14.65
C PHE A 271 11.96 -2.87 15.23
N ASP A 272 12.20 -4.16 15.46
CA ASP A 272 13.50 -4.67 15.92
C ASP A 272 14.60 -4.34 14.90
N ALA A 273 14.32 -4.42 13.60
CA ALA A 273 15.26 -4.04 12.56
C ALA A 273 15.55 -2.53 12.57
N PHE A 274 14.54 -1.66 12.77
CA PHE A 274 14.74 -0.21 12.90
C PHE A 274 15.62 0.12 14.12
N GLU A 275 15.37 -0.51 15.27
CA GLU A 275 16.18 -0.34 16.48
C GLU A 275 17.62 -0.80 16.23
N GLN A 276 17.80 -1.97 15.60
CA GLN A 276 19.13 -2.54 15.31
C GLN A 276 19.99 -1.60 14.46
N TYR A 277 19.40 -0.95 13.46
CA TYR A 277 20.12 -0.10 12.51
C TYR A 277 20.03 1.39 12.81
N GLY A 278 19.27 1.78 13.85
CA GLY A 278 19.09 3.19 14.24
C GLY A 278 18.28 3.99 13.22
N VAL A 279 17.34 3.35 12.51
CA VAL A 279 16.47 4.01 11.55
C VAL A 279 15.34 4.72 12.29
N PRO A 280 15.09 6.01 12.03
CA PRO A 280 13.97 6.71 12.65
C PRO A 280 12.63 6.07 12.23
N TYR A 281 11.76 5.83 13.19
CA TYR A 281 10.42 5.32 12.91
C TYR A 281 9.41 5.76 13.97
N ASP A 282 8.16 5.84 13.55
CA ASP A 282 7.00 5.98 14.40
C ASP A 282 5.95 4.94 14.02
N TYR A 283 5.10 4.57 14.98
CA TYR A 283 3.99 3.68 14.68
C TYR A 283 2.75 4.02 15.49
N ILE A 284 1.59 3.73 14.91
CA ILE A 284 0.29 3.90 15.55
C ILE A 284 -0.42 2.55 15.58
N GLU A 285 -0.88 2.16 16.76
CA GLU A 285 -1.75 1.00 16.94
C GLU A 285 -3.21 1.45 16.91
N PHE A 286 -4.02 0.67 16.17
CA PHE A 286 -5.46 0.85 16.05
C PHE A 286 -6.15 -0.24 16.88
N PRO A 287 -6.49 0.00 18.15
CA PRO A 287 -6.81 -1.06 19.11
C PRO A 287 -8.13 -1.79 18.82
N ASN A 288 -9.06 -1.17 18.12
CA ASN A 288 -10.36 -1.74 17.78
C ASN A 288 -10.48 -2.13 16.30
N SER A 289 -9.48 -1.81 15.49
CA SER A 289 -9.50 -2.03 14.05
C SER A 289 -8.90 -3.37 13.65
N ASN A 290 -9.51 -3.93 12.61
CA ASN A 290 -8.96 -5.03 11.83
C ASN A 290 -8.05 -4.50 10.70
N HIS A 291 -7.78 -5.31 9.69
CA HIS A 291 -6.94 -4.98 8.54
C HIS A 291 -7.32 -3.67 7.81
N GLY A 292 -8.59 -3.29 7.81
CA GLY A 292 -9.09 -2.10 7.12
C GLY A 292 -9.01 -0.78 7.91
N MET A 293 -8.56 -0.78 9.15
CA MET A 293 -8.47 0.42 10.02
C MET A 293 -9.79 1.19 10.22
N TYR A 294 -10.93 0.50 10.23
CA TYR A 294 -12.24 1.15 10.16
C TYR A 294 -12.82 1.65 11.49
N SER A 295 -12.28 1.20 12.63
CA SER A 295 -12.94 1.37 13.93
C SER A 295 -12.32 2.47 14.80
N ASP A 296 -11.12 2.95 14.51
CA ASP A 296 -10.38 3.91 15.32
C ASP A 296 -10.16 5.21 14.52
N LEU A 297 -11.20 6.05 14.48
CA LEU A 297 -11.20 7.29 13.70
C LEU A 297 -10.15 8.29 14.22
N ASP A 298 -10.01 8.39 15.54
CA ASP A 298 -9.04 9.23 16.22
C ASP A 298 -7.60 8.81 15.86
N LYS A 299 -7.33 7.50 15.84
CA LYS A 299 -6.02 6.97 15.43
C LYS A 299 -5.72 7.21 13.96
N MET A 300 -6.73 7.16 13.10
CA MET A 300 -6.55 7.52 11.70
C MET A 300 -6.28 9.02 11.54
N GLN A 301 -6.94 9.90 12.32
CA GLN A 301 -6.62 11.33 12.33
C GLN A 301 -5.18 11.59 12.80
N GLU A 302 -4.74 10.90 13.86
CA GLU A 302 -3.36 10.95 14.35
C GLU A 302 -2.37 10.49 13.27
N PHE A 303 -2.64 9.36 12.60
CA PHE A 303 -1.81 8.86 11.51
C PHE A 303 -1.68 9.88 10.37
N LEU A 304 -2.81 10.44 9.93
CA LEU A 304 -2.80 11.46 8.85
C LEU A 304 -2.08 12.75 9.27
N ALA A 305 -2.19 13.18 10.51
CA ALA A 305 -1.42 14.31 11.02
C ALA A 305 0.08 14.01 11.03
N MET A 306 0.49 12.84 11.51
CA MET A 306 1.89 12.43 11.51
C MET A 306 2.47 12.28 10.09
N THR A 307 1.69 11.84 9.10
CA THR A 307 2.19 11.82 7.70
C THR A 307 2.53 13.22 7.19
N LEU A 308 1.76 14.25 7.59
CA LEU A 308 2.07 15.63 7.21
C LEU A 308 3.27 16.17 7.99
N GLU A 309 3.45 15.81 9.25
CA GLU A 309 4.66 16.12 10.02
C GLU A 309 5.92 15.47 9.40
N TYR A 310 5.80 14.25 8.88
CA TYR A 310 6.85 13.59 8.11
C TYR A 310 7.17 14.35 6.82
N CYS A 311 6.16 14.82 6.10
CA CYS A 311 6.38 15.68 4.93
C CYS A 311 7.14 16.96 5.31
N GLU A 312 6.76 17.62 6.40
CA GLU A 312 7.42 18.85 6.87
C GLU A 312 8.85 18.61 7.39
N THR A 313 9.11 17.41 7.91
CA THR A 313 10.39 17.06 8.54
C THR A 313 11.41 16.54 7.54
N TYR A 314 10.98 15.69 6.62
CA TYR A 314 11.90 14.93 5.76
C TYR A 314 11.98 15.43 4.32
N PHE A 315 10.99 16.16 3.83
CA PHE A 315 11.16 16.88 2.58
C PHE A 315 11.98 18.14 2.77
N SER A 316 12.78 18.48 1.75
CA SER A 316 13.61 19.67 1.77
C SER A 316 12.77 20.95 1.86
N LYS A 317 13.12 21.84 2.77
CA LYS A 317 12.52 23.18 2.83
C LYS A 317 13.25 24.07 1.83
N GLU A 318 12.51 24.63 0.88
CA GLU A 318 13.04 25.70 -0.02
C GLU A 318 12.92 27.07 0.60
#